data_ca4ac97c675fd16d1cb5c0c6e6a07511
#
_entry.id   ca4ac97c675fd16d1cb5c0c6e6a07511
#
_cell.length_a   1.000
_cell.length_b   1.000
_cell.length_c   1.000
_cell.angle_alpha   90.00
_cell.angle_beta   90.00
_cell.angle_gamma   90.00
#
_symmetry.space_group_name_H-M   'P 1'
#
loop_
_entity.id
_entity.type
_entity.pdbx_description
1 polymer ?
#
loop_
_entity_poly.entity_id
_entity_poly.type
_entity_poly.pdbx_seq_one_letter_code
_entity_poly.pdbx_strand_id
1 'polypeptide(L)'
;MEKVILFKEMTAEDIPLMEKWLQSPPVYEFYGGKPMEPEAVRKKYNPRILGSHFVRPYIFLYDGTPAGYLQKYKIEESQAFQWGFAKEESIIGIDCFIGESELFNKGIGTKMVKEFINQIIQEDTPTFIVLDPSMENKRAVRCYEKAGFKKRSEINEGTSLLMEINCSVIRLPHSV
;
A
#
# COMPACT_ATOMS: atom_id res chain seq x y z
N MET A 1 0.12 15.69 21.99
CA MET A 1 -0.55 14.38 21.82
C MET A 1 -0.09 13.75 20.52
N GLU A 2 0.18 12.47 20.53
CA GLU A 2 0.56 11.75 19.31
C GLU A 2 -0.66 11.67 18.38
N LYS A 3 -0.47 12.00 17.09
CA LYS A 3 -1.55 11.97 16.11
C LYS A 3 -1.90 10.55 15.74
N VAL A 4 -3.18 10.25 15.71
CA VAL A 4 -3.72 8.91 15.50
C VAL A 4 -3.73 8.58 14.00
N ILE A 5 -3.29 7.37 13.67
CA ILE A 5 -3.37 6.78 12.33
C ILE A 5 -4.42 5.69 12.34
N LEU A 6 -5.38 5.77 11.41
CA LEU A 6 -6.44 4.78 11.24
C LEU A 6 -6.62 4.47 9.75
N PHE A 7 -7.16 3.30 9.48
CA PHE A 7 -7.55 2.87 8.14
C PHE A 7 -9.02 2.48 8.16
N LYS A 8 -9.81 3.11 7.29
CA LYS A 8 -11.18 2.70 7.07
C LYS A 8 -11.30 2.05 5.70
N GLU A 9 -12.16 1.06 5.57
CA GLU A 9 -12.53 0.55 4.26
C GLU A 9 -13.07 1.68 3.39
N MET A 10 -12.63 1.72 2.12
CA MET A 10 -13.08 2.72 1.18
C MET A 10 -14.55 2.49 0.81
N THR A 11 -15.31 3.56 0.75
CA THR A 11 -16.72 3.56 0.35
C THR A 11 -16.94 4.44 -0.89
N ALA A 12 -18.15 4.41 -1.46
CA ALA A 12 -18.49 5.25 -2.60
C ALA A 12 -18.38 6.76 -2.29
N GLU A 13 -18.55 7.13 -1.02
CA GLU A 13 -18.39 8.52 -0.56
C GLU A 13 -16.96 9.04 -0.66
N ASP A 14 -15.97 8.13 -0.75
CA ASP A 14 -14.56 8.48 -0.87
C ASP A 14 -14.10 8.67 -2.32
N ILE A 15 -14.93 8.35 -3.31
CA ILE A 15 -14.59 8.51 -4.73
C ILE A 15 -14.14 9.93 -5.07
N PRO A 16 -14.80 11.00 -4.61
CA PRO A 16 -14.33 12.38 -4.87
C PRO A 16 -12.92 12.67 -4.35
N LEU A 17 -12.52 12.06 -3.24
CA LEU A 17 -11.14 12.16 -2.73
C LEU A 17 -10.15 11.51 -3.69
N MET A 18 -10.47 10.33 -4.19
CA MET A 18 -9.63 9.63 -5.18
C MET A 18 -9.54 10.41 -6.48
N GLU A 19 -10.64 10.99 -6.95
CA GLU A 19 -10.66 11.87 -8.13
C GLU A 19 -9.73 13.07 -7.94
N LYS A 20 -9.76 13.73 -6.76
CA LYS A 20 -8.85 14.83 -6.41
C LYS A 20 -7.39 14.36 -6.40
N TRP A 21 -7.08 13.30 -5.67
CA TRP A 21 -5.70 12.86 -5.44
C TRP A 21 -5.04 12.31 -6.71
N LEU A 22 -5.78 11.55 -7.53
CA LEU A 22 -5.25 10.95 -8.76
C LEU A 22 -5.09 11.96 -9.92
N GLN A 23 -5.54 13.19 -9.73
CA GLN A 23 -5.24 14.33 -10.61
C GLN A 23 -4.04 15.16 -10.13
N SER A 24 -3.52 14.88 -8.94
CA SER A 24 -2.39 15.61 -8.36
C SER A 24 -1.05 15.06 -8.88
N PRO A 25 -0.17 15.89 -9.47
CA PRO A 25 1.14 15.44 -9.98
C PRO A 25 1.96 14.61 -8.97
N PRO A 26 2.11 15.03 -7.71
CA PRO A 26 2.87 14.25 -6.73
C PRO A 26 2.34 12.84 -6.48
N VAL A 27 1.06 12.60 -6.78
CA VAL A 27 0.43 11.28 -6.65
C VAL A 27 0.56 10.49 -7.95
N TYR A 28 0.05 11.04 -9.07
CA TYR A 28 -0.01 10.26 -10.31
C TYR A 28 1.36 9.97 -10.91
N GLU A 29 2.38 10.77 -10.65
CA GLU A 29 3.74 10.56 -11.16
C GLU A 29 4.26 9.14 -10.89
N PHE A 30 3.99 8.62 -9.68
CA PHE A 30 4.40 7.27 -9.26
C PHE A 30 3.23 6.32 -9.02
N TYR A 31 2.00 6.77 -9.19
CA TYR A 31 0.79 5.96 -9.04
C TYR A 31 -0.09 6.08 -10.30
N GLY A 32 0.31 5.37 -11.34
CA GLY A 32 -0.38 5.34 -12.63
C GLY A 32 0.31 6.12 -13.76
N GLY A 33 1.27 6.98 -13.46
CA GLY A 33 2.12 7.70 -14.43
C GLY A 33 1.45 8.88 -15.13
N LYS A 34 0.15 9.07 -14.99
CA LYS A 34 -0.64 10.14 -15.59
C LYS A 34 -1.89 10.44 -14.76
N PRO A 35 -2.49 11.65 -14.92
CA PRO A 35 -3.77 11.96 -14.30
C PRO A 35 -4.84 10.93 -14.69
N MET A 36 -5.69 10.56 -13.75
CA MET A 36 -6.79 9.62 -14.00
C MET A 36 -8.11 10.39 -14.05
N GLU A 37 -8.80 10.29 -15.17
CA GLU A 37 -10.11 10.93 -15.35
C GLU A 37 -11.15 10.37 -14.39
N PRO A 38 -12.13 11.20 -13.93
CA PRO A 38 -13.14 10.79 -12.94
C PRO A 38 -13.89 9.52 -13.29
N GLU A 39 -14.25 9.32 -14.55
CA GLU A 39 -14.90 8.10 -15.01
C GLU A 39 -14.01 6.87 -14.86
N ALA A 40 -12.72 6.99 -15.18
CA ALA A 40 -11.74 5.93 -15.00
C ALA A 40 -11.53 5.59 -13.52
N VAL A 41 -11.56 6.59 -12.63
CA VAL A 41 -11.52 6.39 -11.17
C VAL A 41 -12.70 5.53 -10.72
N ARG A 42 -13.93 5.89 -11.10
CA ARG A 42 -15.14 5.14 -10.74
C ARG A 42 -15.09 3.70 -11.29
N LYS A 43 -14.72 3.53 -12.55
CA LYS A 43 -14.60 2.21 -13.20
C LYS A 43 -13.58 1.32 -12.47
N LYS A 44 -12.47 1.89 -12.00
CA LYS A 44 -11.42 1.16 -11.29
C LYS A 44 -11.80 0.80 -9.85
N TYR A 45 -12.39 1.73 -9.11
CA TYR A 45 -12.57 1.58 -7.66
C TYR A 45 -13.94 1.03 -7.25
N ASN A 46 -15.01 1.24 -8.02
CA ASN A 46 -16.33 0.70 -7.69
C ASN A 46 -16.34 -0.84 -7.50
N PRO A 47 -15.72 -1.66 -8.38
CA PRO A 47 -15.67 -3.11 -8.15
C PRO A 47 -14.92 -3.49 -6.86
N ARG A 48 -13.91 -2.72 -6.47
CA ARG A 48 -13.13 -2.93 -5.24
C ARG A 48 -13.96 -2.59 -4.00
N ILE A 49 -14.68 -1.47 -4.05
CA ILE A 49 -15.61 -1.03 -2.99
C ILE A 49 -16.73 -2.06 -2.80
N LEU A 50 -17.29 -2.59 -3.87
CA LEU A 50 -18.37 -3.57 -3.83
C LEU A 50 -17.89 -4.99 -3.46
N GLY A 51 -16.60 -5.21 -3.33
CA GLY A 51 -16.03 -6.52 -3.00
C GLY A 51 -16.04 -7.54 -4.14
N SER A 52 -16.39 -7.13 -5.36
CA SER A 52 -16.35 -7.98 -6.57
C SER A 52 -14.95 -8.07 -7.19
N HIS A 53 -13.97 -7.40 -6.61
CA HIS A 53 -12.56 -7.43 -7.02
C HIS A 53 -11.70 -7.98 -5.88
N PHE A 54 -10.57 -8.62 -6.20
CA PHE A 54 -9.66 -9.21 -5.20
C PHE A 54 -8.88 -8.17 -4.37
N VAL A 55 -8.74 -6.94 -4.87
CA VAL A 55 -8.10 -5.83 -4.15
C VAL A 55 -9.04 -5.26 -3.11
N ARG A 56 -8.55 -5.06 -1.89
CA ARG A 56 -9.26 -4.41 -0.78
C ARG A 56 -8.73 -2.99 -0.59
N PRO A 57 -9.55 -1.95 -0.84
CA PRO A 57 -9.16 -0.56 -0.76
C PRO A 57 -9.44 0.05 0.61
N TYR A 58 -8.54 0.92 1.08
CA TYR A 58 -8.65 1.63 2.36
C TYR A 58 -8.34 3.12 2.17
N ILE A 59 -8.98 3.95 2.98
CA ILE A 59 -8.62 5.36 3.16
C ILE A 59 -7.78 5.48 4.43
N PHE A 60 -6.62 6.10 4.29
CA PHE A 60 -5.76 6.49 5.39
C PHE A 60 -6.30 7.75 6.06
N LEU A 61 -6.55 7.68 7.35
CA LEU A 61 -6.94 8.81 8.18
C LEU A 61 -5.77 9.23 9.07
N TYR A 62 -5.43 10.49 9.01
CA TYR A 62 -4.45 11.11 9.88
C TYR A 62 -5.15 12.09 10.82
N ASP A 63 -5.19 11.76 12.10
CA ASP A 63 -5.93 12.54 13.10
C ASP A 63 -7.41 12.75 12.73
N GLY A 64 -8.07 11.69 12.25
CA GLY A 64 -9.46 11.69 11.82
C GLY A 64 -9.75 12.29 10.44
N THR A 65 -8.75 12.86 9.77
CA THR A 65 -8.90 13.48 8.45
C THR A 65 -8.39 12.57 7.34
N PRO A 66 -9.14 12.35 6.24
CA PRO A 66 -8.66 11.60 5.10
C PRO A 66 -7.37 12.20 4.52
N ALA A 67 -6.34 11.40 4.37
CA ALA A 67 -4.99 11.86 4.04
C ALA A 67 -4.30 11.05 2.93
N GLY A 68 -4.87 9.92 2.52
CA GLY A 68 -4.30 9.08 1.48
C GLY A 68 -5.03 7.76 1.31
N TYR A 69 -4.44 6.90 0.51
CA TYR A 69 -5.00 5.65 0.06
C TYR A 69 -4.04 4.49 0.26
N LEU A 70 -4.57 3.34 0.62
CA LEU A 70 -3.86 2.07 0.63
C LEU A 70 -4.75 0.97 0.05
N GLN A 71 -4.12 -0.08 -0.43
CA GLN A 71 -4.81 -1.31 -0.81
C GLN A 71 -3.97 -2.53 -0.44
N LYS A 72 -4.65 -3.65 -0.19
CA LYS A 72 -4.01 -4.95 -0.03
C LYS A 72 -4.66 -5.98 -0.95
N TYR A 73 -3.89 -6.97 -1.36
CA TYR A 73 -4.34 -8.07 -2.21
C TYR A 73 -3.45 -9.29 -2.05
N LYS A 74 -4.04 -10.46 -2.21
CA LYS A 74 -3.27 -11.71 -2.21
C LYS A 74 -2.49 -11.81 -3.54
N ILE A 75 -1.22 -12.16 -3.46
CA ILE A 75 -0.41 -12.47 -4.63
C ILE A 75 -0.75 -13.88 -5.11
N GLU A 76 -1.01 -14.02 -6.41
CA GLU A 76 -1.26 -15.30 -7.06
C GLU A 76 -0.04 -16.23 -6.99
N GLU A 77 -0.27 -17.55 -6.82
CA GLU A 77 0.83 -18.53 -6.68
C GLU A 77 1.82 -18.48 -7.83
N SER A 78 1.34 -18.31 -9.07
CA SER A 78 2.19 -18.20 -10.25
C SER A 78 3.11 -16.98 -10.20
N GLN A 79 2.63 -15.85 -9.74
CA GLN A 79 3.41 -14.64 -9.58
C GLN A 79 4.40 -14.77 -8.42
N ALA A 80 3.98 -15.32 -7.31
CA ALA A 80 4.81 -15.59 -6.16
C ALA A 80 5.99 -16.51 -6.53
N PHE A 81 5.71 -17.57 -7.30
CA PHE A 81 6.74 -18.48 -7.80
C PHE A 81 7.75 -17.77 -8.71
N GLN A 82 7.29 -16.93 -9.63
CA GLN A 82 8.17 -16.12 -10.48
C GLN A 82 9.09 -15.19 -9.67
N TRP A 83 8.63 -14.72 -8.53
CA TRP A 83 9.42 -13.91 -7.60
C TRP A 83 10.30 -14.73 -6.65
N GLY A 84 10.31 -16.06 -6.80
CA GLY A 84 11.15 -16.98 -6.02
C GLY A 84 10.63 -17.25 -4.60
N PHE A 85 9.32 -17.13 -4.37
CA PHE A 85 8.69 -17.57 -3.13
C PHE A 85 8.35 -19.06 -3.17
N ALA A 86 8.38 -19.72 -2.02
CA ALA A 86 7.96 -21.11 -1.90
C ALA A 86 6.44 -21.26 -2.02
N LYS A 87 5.97 -22.43 -2.44
CA LYS A 87 4.55 -22.69 -2.70
C LYS A 87 3.67 -22.53 -1.45
N GLU A 88 4.22 -22.84 -0.28
CA GLU A 88 3.51 -22.79 1.01
C GLU A 88 3.43 -21.39 1.60
N GLU A 89 4.11 -20.40 1.00
CA GLU A 89 4.16 -19.04 1.51
C GLU A 89 2.90 -18.27 1.10
N SER A 90 2.29 -17.61 2.09
CA SER A 90 1.16 -16.72 1.91
C SER A 90 1.67 -15.28 1.77
N ILE A 91 1.39 -14.64 0.63
CA ILE A 91 1.96 -13.35 0.30
C ILE A 91 0.86 -12.33 0.04
N ILE A 92 0.95 -11.19 0.74
CA ILE A 92 0.07 -10.05 0.57
C ILE A 92 0.85 -8.92 -0.13
N GLY A 93 0.32 -8.43 -1.24
CA GLY A 93 0.80 -7.21 -1.88
C GLY A 93 0.11 -5.98 -1.30
N ILE A 94 0.82 -4.87 -1.21
CA ILE A 94 0.26 -3.57 -0.84
C ILE A 94 0.70 -2.48 -1.79
N ASP A 95 -0.18 -1.51 -2.03
CA ASP A 95 0.14 -0.24 -2.67
C ASP A 95 -0.42 0.89 -1.82
N CYS A 96 0.24 2.04 -1.83
CA CYS A 96 -0.21 3.19 -1.06
C CYS A 96 0.31 4.51 -1.62
N PHE A 97 -0.39 5.58 -1.28
CA PHE A 97 0.10 6.94 -1.43
C PHE A 97 -0.48 7.86 -0.36
N ILE A 98 0.25 8.93 -0.02
CA ILE A 98 -0.29 10.07 0.70
C ILE A 98 -0.89 11.01 -0.33
N GLY A 99 -2.15 11.41 -0.15
CA GLY A 99 -2.88 12.28 -1.08
C GLY A 99 -2.69 13.78 -0.80
N GLU A 100 -2.38 14.12 0.45
CA GLU A 100 -2.24 15.51 0.89
C GLU A 100 -0.74 15.90 0.98
N SER A 101 -0.33 16.81 0.11
CA SER A 101 1.09 17.17 -0.07
C SER A 101 1.74 17.81 1.15
N GLU A 102 0.96 18.48 1.98
CA GLU A 102 1.42 19.06 3.26
C GLU A 102 1.89 18.01 4.27
N LEU A 103 1.58 16.74 4.05
CA LEU A 103 2.02 15.63 4.89
C LEU A 103 3.32 14.97 4.42
N PHE A 104 3.84 15.39 3.27
CA PHE A 104 5.07 14.82 2.71
C PHE A 104 6.31 15.17 3.56
N ASN A 105 7.29 14.26 3.56
CA ASN A 105 8.60 14.44 4.22
C ASN A 105 8.53 14.68 5.74
N LYS A 106 7.42 14.31 6.39
CA LYS A 106 7.21 14.43 7.85
C LYS A 106 7.28 13.08 8.59
N GLY A 107 7.73 12.02 7.92
CA GLY A 107 7.76 10.67 8.49
C GLY A 107 6.40 9.97 8.58
N ILE A 108 5.32 10.64 8.14
CA ILE A 108 3.95 10.13 8.22
C ILE A 108 3.77 8.88 7.35
N GLY A 109 4.37 8.86 6.14
CA GLY A 109 4.32 7.70 5.27
C GLY A 109 4.92 6.44 5.90
N THR A 110 6.05 6.59 6.60
CA THR A 110 6.67 5.47 7.32
C THR A 110 5.78 4.95 8.45
N LYS A 111 5.16 5.84 9.22
CA LYS A 111 4.20 5.46 10.27
C LYS A 111 2.97 4.76 9.67
N MET A 112 2.38 5.34 8.63
CA MET A 112 1.24 4.78 7.89
C MET A 112 1.52 3.34 7.44
N VAL A 113 2.67 3.10 6.81
CA VAL A 113 3.03 1.77 6.31
C VAL A 113 3.24 0.79 7.47
N LYS A 114 3.92 1.18 8.55
CA LYS A 114 4.11 0.34 9.74
C LYS A 114 2.80 -0.08 10.38
N GLU A 115 1.88 0.86 10.58
CA GLU A 115 0.56 0.56 11.17
C GLU A 115 -0.28 -0.34 10.25
N PHE A 116 -0.20 -0.15 8.93
CA PHE A 116 -0.90 -1.01 7.98
C PHE A 116 -0.33 -2.43 7.95
N ILE A 117 1.00 -2.57 8.03
CA ILE A 117 1.65 -3.88 8.20
C ILE A 117 1.13 -4.60 9.45
N ASN A 118 1.06 -3.90 10.59
CA ASN A 118 0.55 -4.47 11.84
C ASN A 118 -0.89 -4.95 11.69
N GLN A 119 -1.76 -4.16 11.06
CA GLN A 119 -3.13 -4.55 10.77
C GLN A 119 -3.20 -5.79 9.89
N ILE A 120 -2.44 -5.84 8.79
CA ILE A 120 -2.40 -7.00 7.88
C ILE A 120 -1.91 -8.27 8.60
N ILE A 121 -0.88 -8.17 9.44
CA ILE A 121 -0.37 -9.31 10.21
C ILE A 121 -1.43 -9.86 11.14
N GLN A 122 -2.21 -8.99 11.78
CA GLN A 122 -3.29 -9.41 12.69
C GLN A 122 -4.49 -10.02 11.96
N GLU A 123 -4.88 -9.46 10.80
CA GLU A 123 -6.05 -9.89 10.05
C GLU A 123 -5.80 -11.11 9.17
N ASP A 124 -4.68 -11.12 8.44
CA ASP A 124 -4.42 -12.06 7.35
C ASP A 124 -3.34 -13.08 7.68
N THR A 125 -2.51 -12.83 8.70
CA THR A 125 -1.39 -13.72 9.10
C THR A 125 -0.50 -14.18 7.93
N PRO A 126 -0.04 -13.29 7.03
CA PRO A 126 0.76 -13.70 5.88
C PRO A 126 2.18 -14.11 6.28
N THR A 127 2.85 -14.90 5.41
CA THR A 127 4.29 -15.16 5.56
C THR A 127 5.12 -13.95 5.15
N PHE A 128 4.72 -13.28 4.05
CA PHE A 128 5.36 -12.07 3.57
C PHE A 128 4.35 -10.99 3.19
N ILE A 129 4.76 -9.75 3.37
CA ILE A 129 4.13 -8.57 2.75
C ILE A 129 5.12 -8.01 1.74
N VAL A 130 4.65 -7.68 0.54
CA VAL A 130 5.47 -7.17 -0.55
C VAL A 130 4.91 -5.88 -1.13
N LEU A 131 5.80 -5.10 -1.75
CA LEU A 131 5.46 -3.94 -2.59
C LEU A 131 6.55 -3.75 -3.66
N ASP A 132 6.22 -3.01 -4.71
CA ASP A 132 7.08 -2.88 -5.88
C ASP A 132 7.19 -1.43 -6.38
N PRO A 133 7.77 -0.52 -5.58
CA PRO A 133 7.94 0.87 -6.00
C PRO A 133 8.79 0.97 -7.26
N SER A 134 8.52 2.00 -8.08
CA SER A 134 9.45 2.40 -9.14
C SER A 134 10.83 2.69 -8.54
N MET A 135 11.89 2.24 -9.21
CA MET A 135 13.28 2.51 -8.80
C MET A 135 13.62 4.00 -8.82
N GLU A 136 12.87 4.80 -9.58
CA GLU A 136 13.02 6.26 -9.62
C GLU A 136 12.37 6.95 -8.42
N ASN A 137 11.40 6.30 -7.76
CA ASN A 137 10.74 6.82 -6.57
C ASN A 137 11.58 6.62 -5.31
N LYS A 138 12.72 7.31 -5.25
CA LYS A 138 13.67 7.20 -4.12
C LYS A 138 13.04 7.53 -2.77
N ARG A 139 12.05 8.41 -2.76
CA ARG A 139 11.32 8.77 -1.52
C ARG A 139 10.52 7.58 -0.99
N ALA A 140 9.78 6.89 -1.87
CA ALA A 140 9.02 5.70 -1.48
C ALA A 140 9.95 4.56 -1.02
N VAL A 141 11.02 4.27 -1.77
CA VAL A 141 12.00 3.25 -1.41
C VAL A 141 12.55 3.49 0.00
N ARG A 142 13.02 4.71 0.31
CA ARG A 142 13.51 5.06 1.66
C ARG A 142 12.43 4.94 2.74
N CYS A 143 11.20 5.30 2.40
CA CYS A 143 10.06 5.16 3.31
C CYS A 143 9.85 3.69 3.69
N TYR A 144 9.85 2.80 2.70
CA TYR A 144 9.66 1.37 2.89
C TYR A 144 10.82 0.70 3.63
N GLU A 145 12.07 1.07 3.31
CA GLU A 145 13.24 0.64 4.09
C GLU A 145 13.12 1.01 5.58
N LYS A 146 12.72 2.25 5.89
CA LYS A 146 12.47 2.69 7.27
C LYS A 146 11.29 1.98 7.92
N ALA A 147 10.32 1.51 7.14
CA ALA A 147 9.21 0.70 7.62
C ALA A 147 9.58 -0.78 7.87
N GLY A 148 10.77 -1.21 7.44
CA GLY A 148 11.29 -2.55 7.69
C GLY A 148 11.36 -3.44 6.45
N PHE A 149 10.96 -2.96 5.28
CA PHE A 149 11.11 -3.70 4.02
C PHE A 149 12.57 -3.81 3.60
N LYS A 150 12.90 -4.94 3.00
CA LYS A 150 14.21 -5.21 2.38
C LYS A 150 14.03 -5.45 0.88
N LYS A 151 15.04 -5.08 0.11
CA LYS A 151 15.11 -5.41 -1.32
C LYS A 151 15.16 -6.93 -1.48
N ARG A 152 14.29 -7.47 -2.34
CA ARG A 152 14.32 -8.85 -2.79
C ARG A 152 14.98 -8.97 -4.17
N SER A 153 14.42 -8.29 -5.17
CA SER A 153 14.89 -8.34 -6.56
C SER A 153 14.44 -7.10 -7.34
N GLU A 154 15.03 -6.93 -8.50
CA GLU A 154 14.50 -6.02 -9.52
C GLU A 154 13.50 -6.78 -10.39
N ILE A 155 12.40 -6.14 -10.73
CA ILE A 155 11.33 -6.71 -11.56
C ILE A 155 10.92 -5.70 -12.64
N ASN A 156 10.02 -6.11 -13.54
CA ASN A 156 9.53 -5.27 -14.63
C ASN A 156 10.68 -4.69 -15.47
N GLU A 157 11.58 -5.58 -15.94
CA GLU A 157 12.78 -5.21 -16.75
C GLU A 157 13.68 -4.17 -16.04
N GLY A 158 13.78 -4.24 -14.71
CA GLY A 158 14.61 -3.35 -13.91
C GLY A 158 14.00 -1.96 -13.64
N THR A 159 12.72 -1.77 -13.87
CA THR A 159 12.04 -0.49 -13.59
C THR A 159 11.45 -0.40 -12.18
N SER A 160 11.19 -1.55 -11.55
CA SER A 160 10.62 -1.65 -10.21
C SER A 160 11.49 -2.47 -9.28
N LEU A 161 11.43 -2.14 -8.00
CA LEU A 161 12.14 -2.83 -6.94
C LEU A 161 11.15 -3.64 -6.11
N LEU A 162 11.17 -4.97 -6.23
CA LEU A 162 10.40 -5.83 -5.33
C LEU A 162 11.01 -5.77 -3.94
N MET A 163 10.24 -5.31 -2.98
CA MET A 163 10.64 -5.24 -1.57
C MET A 163 9.73 -6.12 -0.72
N GLU A 164 10.27 -6.69 0.33
CA GLU A 164 9.56 -7.64 1.18
C GLU A 164 9.78 -7.38 2.67
N ILE A 165 8.82 -7.80 3.47
CA ILE A 165 8.96 -7.97 4.91
C ILE A 165 8.53 -9.39 5.28
N ASN A 166 9.38 -10.12 6.02
CA ASN A 166 9.06 -11.45 6.52
C ASN A 166 8.28 -11.33 7.82
N CYS A 167 7.00 -11.68 7.78
CA CYS A 167 6.11 -11.55 8.94
C CYS A 167 6.34 -12.62 10.01
N SER A 168 6.96 -13.75 9.64
CA SER A 168 7.28 -14.83 10.59
C SER A 168 8.32 -14.40 11.64
N VAL A 169 9.10 -13.37 11.35
CA VAL A 169 10.12 -12.81 12.25
C VAL A 169 9.53 -11.72 13.15
N ILE A 170 8.41 -11.11 12.75
CA ILE A 170 7.71 -10.09 13.53
C ILE A 170 6.74 -10.81 14.47
N ARG A 171 7.24 -11.38 15.55
CA ARG A 171 6.38 -11.85 16.64
C ARG A 171 5.89 -10.64 17.42
N LEU A 172 4.60 -10.32 17.28
CA LEU A 172 3.92 -9.42 18.20
C LEU A 172 4.10 -9.98 19.62
N PRO A 173 4.41 -9.15 20.63
CA PRO A 173 4.42 -9.63 22.01
C PRO A 173 3.04 -10.22 22.30
N HIS A 174 3.01 -11.49 22.72
CA HIS A 174 1.79 -12.14 23.15
C HIS A 174 1.19 -11.28 24.27
N SER A 175 -0.03 -10.79 24.06
CA SER A 175 -0.84 -10.25 25.15
C SER A 175 -1.02 -11.35 26.17
N VAL A 176 -0.40 -11.19 27.34
CA VAL A 176 -0.61 -12.03 28.52
C VAL A 176 -1.88 -11.55 29.20
#